data_3244ff4780b47318d94e0c52e80efbda
#
_entry.id   3244ff4780b47318d94e0c52e80efbda
#
_cell.length_a   1.000
_cell.length_b   1.000
_cell.length_c   1.000
_cell.angle_alpha   90.00
_cell.angle_beta   90.00
_cell.angle_gamma   90.00
#
_symmetry.space_group_name_H-M   'P 1'
#
loop_
_entity.id
_entity.type
_entity.pdbx_description
1 polymer ?
#
loop_
_entity_poly.entity_id
_entity_poly.type
_entity_poly.pdbx_seq_one_letter_code
_entity_poly.pdbx_strand_id
1 'polypeptide(L)'
;MAKVKKVTVALQSEVNNEEDWQELLERPGLIVVDVYSDWSGPCVAMIGILRKIKMEIAGEAINYAIAKNDEIEDLQRFRGLSEPVWMFLQNGKMVNLIFGADAPVLQKKLLTEFRRVQEDISPSWEVSPSQRGPKEDARWQKEEAIRKLIEDKEREEKETREKEEYERFMGQMTLELSELMIVVMYPWVFKDSQGNPKIKMQCLPYTELVRDLLRQLYDVQEELRIQLDEDSIKKMFVESNVVITDELITGLTDGKCMAIRLKARPPPTDWPVPYPYVCFDDVPPENCPVRAINDVENFFHNLLETQSHRKTIVGDLFKTPRDSISGTYMERYFYEHEADPEDEEDTDRIDPPIWAPSNARSKVHAFLTLFPEYMAENHHYEVPKPPAPLCAFKYHAKKLEDLKNSVDSYSEAVKYFGAFLYDDPLLIRKIADNIEEFKKKVPKATTEVFIVIIRKINEEVFLGFAGINPYYATENEDEVKKVIAIYFSEEKEVIEDYYYAAEEDMEEEYYEENVYY
;
A
#
# COMPACT_ATOMS: atom_id res chain seq x y z
N MET A 1 28.66 16.24 73.05
CA MET A 1 28.94 16.68 71.64
C MET A 1 27.87 16.12 70.76
N ALA A 2 26.91 16.93 70.35
CA ALA A 2 25.84 16.54 69.45
C ALA A 2 26.39 16.49 68.01
N LYS A 3 26.32 15.31 67.37
CA LYS A 3 26.61 15.16 65.91
C LYS A 3 25.56 15.92 65.16
N VAL A 4 25.92 17.07 64.58
CA VAL A 4 25.12 17.75 63.55
C VAL A 4 25.04 16.80 62.35
N LYS A 5 23.86 16.23 62.10
CA LYS A 5 23.55 15.55 60.84
C LYS A 5 23.67 16.59 59.72
N LYS A 6 24.73 16.50 58.89
CA LYS A 6 24.74 17.20 57.60
C LYS A 6 23.55 16.72 56.79
N VAL A 7 22.55 17.56 56.66
CA VAL A 7 21.47 17.36 55.68
C VAL A 7 22.14 17.52 54.30
N THR A 8 22.41 16.41 53.62
CA THR A 8 22.82 16.46 52.23
C THR A 8 21.60 16.86 51.41
N VAL A 9 21.56 18.12 51.01
CA VAL A 9 20.53 18.62 50.07
C VAL A 9 20.73 17.83 48.77
N ALA A 10 19.67 17.18 48.30
CA ALA A 10 19.68 16.47 47.02
C ALA A 10 20.04 17.45 45.88
N LEU A 11 20.84 17.01 44.93
CA LEU A 11 21.24 17.83 43.77
C LEU A 11 20.04 18.20 42.90
N GLN A 12 19.11 17.29 42.74
CA GLN A 12 17.90 17.39 41.90
C GLN A 12 16.68 17.16 42.81
N SER A 13 15.60 17.93 42.62
CA SER A 13 14.32 17.67 43.22
C SER A 13 13.54 16.63 42.41
N GLU A 14 12.82 15.74 43.09
CA GLU A 14 11.98 14.74 42.47
C GLU A 14 10.59 15.31 42.20
N VAL A 15 10.07 15.03 41.00
CA VAL A 15 8.74 15.44 40.52
C VAL A 15 8.06 14.20 39.99
N ASN A 16 7.09 13.66 40.71
CA ASN A 16 6.51 12.36 40.41
C ASN A 16 5.02 12.46 39.98
N ASN A 17 4.40 13.61 40.16
CA ASN A 17 2.97 13.80 39.87
C ASN A 17 2.70 15.24 39.39
N GLU A 18 1.44 15.51 39.03
CA GLU A 18 1.01 16.80 38.52
C GLU A 18 1.13 17.95 39.55
N GLU A 19 0.92 17.65 40.83
CA GLU A 19 1.02 18.66 41.90
C GLU A 19 2.47 19.13 42.08
N ASP A 20 3.42 18.20 42.16
CA ASP A 20 4.85 18.50 42.22
C ASP A 20 5.32 19.27 41.00
N TRP A 21 4.74 18.94 39.80
CA TRP A 21 5.06 19.61 38.53
C TRP A 21 4.62 21.07 38.55
N GLN A 22 3.38 21.37 38.98
CA GLN A 22 2.89 22.72 39.07
C GLN A 22 3.71 23.54 40.09
N GLU A 23 4.08 22.95 41.25
CA GLU A 23 4.98 23.62 42.21
C GLU A 23 6.35 23.93 41.60
N LEU A 24 6.88 23.03 40.76
CA LEU A 24 8.15 23.25 40.06
C LEU A 24 8.05 24.44 39.11
N LEU A 25 6.96 24.54 38.33
CA LEU A 25 6.75 25.61 37.34
C LEU A 25 6.68 27.01 37.97
N GLU A 26 6.25 27.12 39.22
CA GLU A 26 6.18 28.40 39.98
C GLU A 26 7.53 28.85 40.50
N ARG A 27 8.56 28.00 40.51
CA ARG A 27 9.90 28.35 41.02
C ARG A 27 10.57 29.41 40.17
N PRO A 28 11.18 30.45 40.79
CA PRO A 28 11.89 31.48 40.03
C PRO A 28 13.24 30.97 39.49
N GLY A 29 13.76 31.64 38.45
CA GLY A 29 15.07 31.40 37.87
C GLY A 29 15.05 30.32 36.77
N LEU A 30 16.22 29.81 36.45
CA LEU A 30 16.37 28.74 35.48
C LEU A 30 16.19 27.37 36.13
N ILE A 31 15.30 26.58 35.57
CA ILE A 31 15.06 25.21 36.00
C ILE A 31 15.47 24.29 34.89
N VAL A 32 16.25 23.27 35.19
CA VAL A 32 16.66 22.22 34.22
C VAL A 32 16.15 20.88 34.68
N VAL A 33 15.28 20.30 33.89
CA VAL A 33 14.55 19.07 34.22
C VAL A 33 15.05 17.92 33.35
N ASP A 34 15.46 16.84 34.00
CA ASP A 34 15.68 15.53 33.37
C ASP A 34 14.34 14.80 33.31
N VAL A 35 13.72 14.76 32.12
CA VAL A 35 12.44 14.10 31.90
C VAL A 35 12.68 12.65 31.50
N TYR A 36 12.11 11.72 32.26
CA TYR A 36 12.32 10.28 32.06
C TYR A 36 11.03 9.48 32.21
N SER A 37 10.99 8.30 31.62
CA SER A 37 9.94 7.31 31.84
C SER A 37 10.34 6.33 32.96
N ASP A 38 9.38 5.82 33.73
CA ASP A 38 9.62 4.92 34.87
C ASP A 38 10.50 3.72 34.51
N TRP A 39 10.28 3.14 33.35
CA TRP A 39 11.03 1.97 32.87
C TRP A 39 12.49 2.27 32.50
N SER A 40 12.85 3.51 32.12
CA SER A 40 14.20 3.91 31.74
C SER A 40 15.02 4.46 32.91
N GLY A 41 14.34 5.10 33.86
CA GLY A 41 14.96 5.82 34.97
C GLY A 41 15.64 7.13 34.54
N PRO A 42 16.04 7.98 35.51
CA PRO A 42 16.71 9.25 35.24
C PRO A 42 18.15 9.07 34.71
N CYS A 43 18.65 10.07 33.98
CA CYS A 43 19.97 10.04 33.37
C CYS A 43 21.10 10.22 34.40
N VAL A 44 21.65 9.12 34.90
CA VAL A 44 22.74 9.13 35.88
C VAL A 44 24.05 9.68 35.33
N ALA A 45 24.28 9.55 34.02
CA ALA A 45 25.52 9.95 33.36
C ALA A 45 25.82 11.45 33.48
N MET A 46 24.80 12.30 33.56
CA MET A 46 24.93 13.76 33.60
C MET A 46 25.09 14.35 35.00
N ILE A 47 24.87 13.58 36.07
CA ILE A 47 24.94 14.05 37.45
C ILE A 47 26.29 14.73 37.80
N GLY A 48 27.40 14.21 37.25
CA GLY A 48 28.72 14.77 37.46
C GLY A 48 28.86 16.22 36.95
N ILE A 49 28.34 16.48 35.75
CA ILE A 49 28.37 17.81 35.11
C ILE A 49 27.43 18.76 35.82
N LEU A 50 26.20 18.35 36.14
CA LEU A 50 25.25 19.17 36.84
C LEU A 50 25.78 19.61 38.23
N ARG A 51 26.44 18.68 38.95
CA ARG A 51 27.08 18.97 40.24
C ARG A 51 28.23 19.96 40.08
N LYS A 52 29.10 19.77 39.07
CA LYS A 52 30.19 20.68 38.78
C LYS A 52 29.70 22.11 38.52
N ILE A 53 28.72 22.27 37.66
CA ILE A 53 28.16 23.58 37.33
C ILE A 53 27.49 24.22 38.53
N LYS A 54 26.73 23.49 39.34
CA LYS A 54 26.12 24.01 40.55
C LYS A 54 27.16 24.51 41.56
N MET A 55 28.24 23.75 41.76
CA MET A 55 29.27 24.09 42.75
C MET A 55 30.20 25.20 42.32
N GLU A 56 30.58 25.25 41.04
CA GLU A 56 31.65 26.12 40.52
C GLU A 56 31.12 27.42 39.91
N ILE A 57 29.88 27.43 39.37
CA ILE A 57 29.41 28.52 38.52
C ILE A 57 28.08 29.11 38.99
N ALA A 58 27.05 28.30 39.19
CA ALA A 58 25.68 28.78 39.31
C ALA A 58 25.16 28.89 40.76
N GLY A 59 25.74 28.14 41.70
CA GLY A 59 25.25 28.12 43.09
C GLY A 59 23.77 27.73 43.18
N GLU A 60 22.96 28.52 43.84
CA GLU A 60 21.52 28.32 44.01
C GLU A 60 20.69 28.97 42.89
N ALA A 61 21.32 29.61 41.89
CA ALA A 61 20.61 30.33 40.84
C ALA A 61 20.06 29.38 39.74
N ILE A 62 20.47 28.09 39.73
CA ILE A 62 19.90 27.05 38.89
C ILE A 62 19.24 26.00 39.75
N ASN A 63 18.00 25.67 39.39
CA ASN A 63 17.26 24.56 40.01
C ASN A 63 17.33 23.34 39.09
N TYR A 64 17.72 22.18 39.63
CA TYR A 64 17.68 20.91 38.93
C TYR A 64 16.55 20.04 39.44
N ALA A 65 15.85 19.38 38.51
CA ALA A 65 14.78 18.44 38.84
C ALA A 65 14.90 17.17 37.97
N ILE A 66 14.32 16.10 38.46
CA ILE A 66 14.03 14.90 37.70
C ILE A 66 12.52 14.75 37.65
N ALA A 67 11.92 14.59 36.48
CA ALA A 67 10.49 14.51 36.31
C ALA A 67 10.08 13.22 35.61
N LYS A 68 9.21 12.45 36.25
CA LYS A 68 8.65 11.22 35.71
C LYS A 68 7.48 11.56 34.79
N ASN A 69 7.60 11.25 33.50
CA ASN A 69 6.61 11.65 32.50
C ASN A 69 5.31 10.82 32.49
N ASP A 70 5.27 9.71 33.25
CA ASP A 70 4.15 8.77 33.22
C ASP A 70 2.85 9.37 33.80
N GLU A 71 2.96 10.23 34.80
CA GLU A 71 1.83 10.82 35.54
C GLU A 71 1.65 12.34 35.32
N ILE A 72 2.52 12.98 34.52
CA ILE A 72 2.49 14.40 34.21
C ILE A 72 1.94 14.62 32.81
N GLU A 73 0.83 15.35 32.67
CA GLU A 73 0.15 15.55 31.40
C GLU A 73 0.98 16.37 30.41
N ASP A 74 1.63 17.43 30.85
CA ASP A 74 2.51 18.29 30.04
C ASP A 74 3.69 17.51 29.41
N LEU A 75 4.08 16.38 30.01
CA LEU A 75 5.21 15.56 29.56
C LEU A 75 4.79 14.31 28.78
N GLN A 76 3.50 14.15 28.51
CA GLN A 76 2.93 12.96 27.86
C GLN A 76 3.62 12.60 26.54
N ARG A 77 4.03 13.60 25.74
CA ARG A 77 4.67 13.39 24.44
C ARG A 77 6.06 12.74 24.51
N PHE A 78 6.68 12.71 25.68
CA PHE A 78 7.97 12.06 25.92
C PHE A 78 7.82 10.62 26.44
N ARG A 79 6.59 10.13 26.65
CA ARG A 79 6.36 8.75 27.07
C ARG A 79 6.86 7.77 26.03
N GLY A 80 7.48 6.69 26.48
CA GLY A 80 8.03 5.65 25.59
C GLY A 80 9.40 5.97 24.97
N LEU A 81 9.92 7.18 25.14
CA LEU A 81 11.29 7.49 24.71
C LEU A 81 12.32 6.86 25.67
N SER A 82 13.35 6.23 25.12
CA SER A 82 14.47 5.69 25.87
C SER A 82 15.60 6.70 26.08
N GLU A 83 15.65 7.73 25.26
CA GLU A 83 16.64 8.79 25.39
C GLU A 83 16.23 9.80 26.48
N PRO A 84 17.17 10.28 27.32
CA PRO A 84 16.86 11.35 28.28
C PRO A 84 16.49 12.64 27.58
N VAL A 85 15.54 13.38 28.15
CA VAL A 85 15.08 14.67 27.62
C VAL A 85 15.38 15.76 28.66
N TRP A 86 16.18 16.74 28.28
CA TRP A 86 16.57 17.86 29.12
C TRP A 86 15.73 19.09 28.78
N MET A 87 14.77 19.42 29.63
CA MET A 87 13.89 20.58 29.47
C MET A 87 14.38 21.76 30.31
N PHE A 88 14.52 22.91 29.68
CA PHE A 88 14.87 24.16 30.33
C PHE A 88 13.63 25.00 30.49
N LEU A 89 13.34 25.38 31.75
CA LEU A 89 12.16 26.16 32.11
C LEU A 89 12.57 27.50 32.71
N GLN A 90 11.79 28.52 32.40
CA GLN A 90 11.89 29.85 33.02
C GLN A 90 10.48 30.43 33.13
N ASN A 91 10.11 30.88 34.34
CA ASN A 91 8.79 31.47 34.62
C ASN A 91 7.61 30.58 34.14
N GLY A 92 7.69 29.29 34.39
CA GLY A 92 6.67 28.32 33.99
C GLY A 92 6.60 27.97 32.51
N LYS A 93 7.52 28.49 31.67
CA LYS A 93 7.57 28.21 30.23
C LYS A 93 8.83 27.47 29.84
N MET A 94 8.72 26.62 28.82
CA MET A 94 9.86 25.96 28.21
C MET A 94 10.59 26.93 27.27
N VAL A 95 11.90 27.08 27.49
CA VAL A 95 12.76 27.98 26.72
C VAL A 95 13.85 27.25 25.93
N ASN A 96 14.14 26.00 26.28
CA ASN A 96 15.04 25.15 25.51
C ASN A 96 14.74 23.66 25.76
N LEU A 97 15.14 22.81 24.79
CA LEU A 97 14.95 21.36 24.88
C LEU A 97 16.13 20.66 24.21
N ILE A 98 16.68 19.63 24.87
CA ILE A 98 17.78 18.82 24.36
C ILE A 98 17.38 17.33 24.50
N PHE A 99 17.62 16.55 23.46
CA PHE A 99 17.46 15.11 23.46
C PHE A 99 18.83 14.41 23.59
N GLY A 100 18.84 13.30 24.31
CA GLY A 100 20.03 12.47 24.45
C GLY A 100 20.96 12.80 25.62
N ALA A 101 21.97 11.96 25.81
CA ALA A 101 22.94 12.03 26.87
C ALA A 101 24.26 12.65 26.41
N ASP A 102 24.20 13.75 25.67
CA ASP A 102 25.39 14.48 25.20
C ASP A 102 25.87 15.49 26.24
N ALA A 103 26.93 15.13 26.93
CA ALA A 103 27.48 15.91 28.03
C ALA A 103 28.04 17.29 27.61
N PRO A 104 28.84 17.43 26.52
CA PRO A 104 29.30 18.71 25.99
C PRO A 104 28.16 19.64 25.57
N VAL A 105 27.17 19.11 24.85
CA VAL A 105 26.01 19.89 24.40
C VAL A 105 25.18 20.38 25.57
N LEU A 106 24.88 19.51 26.55
CA LEU A 106 24.14 19.89 27.74
C LEU A 106 24.87 20.96 28.54
N GLN A 107 26.21 20.82 28.74
CA GLN A 107 27.02 21.79 29.44
C GLN A 107 27.02 23.16 28.74
N LYS A 108 27.26 23.19 27.44
CA LYS A 108 27.25 24.43 26.64
C LYS A 108 25.91 25.15 26.74
N LYS A 109 24.81 24.42 26.50
CA LYS A 109 23.46 25.00 26.57
C LYS A 109 23.08 25.49 27.95
N LEU A 110 23.42 24.73 28.99
CA LEU A 110 23.13 25.10 30.37
C LEU A 110 23.84 26.40 30.75
N LEU A 111 25.12 26.56 30.38
CA LEU A 111 25.88 27.80 30.61
C LEU A 111 25.33 28.99 29.79
N THR A 112 24.91 28.74 28.57
CA THR A 112 24.32 29.77 27.71
C THR A 112 23.00 30.28 28.28
N GLU A 113 22.07 29.36 28.64
CA GLU A 113 20.79 29.75 29.26
C GLU A 113 20.97 30.39 30.61
N PHE A 114 21.93 29.93 31.41
CA PHE A 114 22.24 30.53 32.72
C PHE A 114 22.71 32.00 32.57
N ARG A 115 23.66 32.28 31.65
CA ARG A 115 24.12 33.65 31.35
C ARG A 115 22.97 34.52 30.86
N ARG A 116 22.16 34.01 29.94
CA ARG A 116 20.98 34.69 29.41
C ARG A 116 20.03 35.16 30.54
N VAL A 117 19.74 34.26 31.46
CA VAL A 117 18.86 34.58 32.61
C VAL A 117 19.52 35.59 33.55
N GLN A 118 20.84 35.50 33.80
CA GLN A 118 21.56 36.47 34.63
C GLN A 118 21.60 37.88 34.03
N GLU A 119 21.70 37.96 32.69
CA GLU A 119 21.78 39.23 31.95
C GLU A 119 20.38 39.77 31.60
N ASP A 120 19.30 39.13 32.09
CA ASP A 120 17.90 39.48 31.84
C ASP A 120 17.56 39.58 30.32
N ILE A 121 18.20 38.74 29.51
CA ILE A 121 17.94 38.67 28.08
C ILE A 121 16.74 37.76 27.83
N SER A 122 15.79 38.18 26.99
CA SER A 122 14.64 37.40 26.61
C SER A 122 15.06 36.13 25.83
N PRO A 123 14.39 34.98 26.04
CA PRO A 123 14.68 33.77 25.28
C PRO A 123 14.35 33.96 23.78
N SER A 124 15.02 33.24 22.91
CA SER A 124 14.73 33.26 21.46
C SER A 124 13.33 32.73 21.14
N TRP A 125 12.82 31.85 21.99
CA TRP A 125 11.46 31.34 21.96
C TRP A 125 11.04 30.87 23.37
N GLU A 126 9.76 30.90 23.62
CA GLU A 126 9.13 30.36 24.82
C GLU A 126 7.77 29.76 24.49
N VAL A 127 7.49 28.58 25.01
CA VAL A 127 6.20 27.89 24.83
C VAL A 127 5.77 27.23 26.15
N SER A 128 4.50 26.84 26.25
CA SER A 128 4.06 26.00 27.37
C SER A 128 4.83 24.68 27.39
N PRO A 129 5.15 24.11 28.57
CA PRO A 129 5.75 22.77 28.64
C PRO A 129 4.97 21.68 27.92
N SER A 130 3.65 21.84 27.76
CA SER A 130 2.77 20.95 26.99
C SER A 130 2.93 21.08 25.46
N GLN A 131 3.48 22.19 24.98
CA GLN A 131 3.68 22.47 23.56
C GLN A 131 5.07 22.05 23.09
N ARG A 132 5.20 21.81 21.78
CA ARG A 132 6.49 21.49 21.17
C ARG A 132 7.32 22.74 20.95
N GLY A 133 8.62 22.63 21.20
CA GLY A 133 9.57 23.65 20.81
C GLY A 133 9.99 23.53 19.35
N PRO A 134 10.64 24.57 18.75
CA PRO A 134 10.98 24.57 17.32
C PRO A 134 11.81 23.38 16.85
N LYS A 135 12.78 22.91 17.65
CA LYS A 135 13.59 21.74 17.33
C LYS A 135 12.78 20.43 17.41
N GLU A 136 11.88 20.34 18.38
CA GLU A 136 10.98 19.21 18.53
C GLU A 136 9.99 19.13 17.36
N ASP A 137 9.41 20.28 16.96
CA ASP A 137 8.52 20.35 15.81
C ASP A 137 9.22 19.93 14.51
N ALA A 138 10.45 20.40 14.28
CA ALA A 138 11.23 20.00 13.11
C ALA A 138 11.50 18.49 13.08
N ARG A 139 11.86 17.90 14.23
CA ARG A 139 12.03 16.44 14.36
C ARG A 139 10.73 15.70 14.09
N TRP A 140 9.64 16.14 14.71
CA TRP A 140 8.33 15.54 14.53
C TRP A 140 7.84 15.61 13.07
N GLN A 141 8.00 16.75 12.41
CA GLN A 141 7.64 16.92 10.98
C GLN A 141 8.41 15.95 10.08
N LYS A 142 9.71 15.75 10.35
CA LYS A 142 10.51 14.78 9.59
C LYS A 142 10.04 13.34 9.83
N GLU A 143 9.79 12.97 11.07
CA GLU A 143 9.28 11.63 11.42
C GLU A 143 7.89 11.39 10.80
N GLU A 144 7.01 12.40 10.82
CA GLU A 144 5.69 12.34 10.20
C GLU A 144 5.76 12.22 8.67
N ALA A 145 6.68 12.95 8.03
CA ALA A 145 6.90 12.85 6.60
C ALA A 145 7.40 11.45 6.20
N ILE A 146 8.32 10.87 6.99
CA ILE A 146 8.81 9.50 6.77
C ILE A 146 7.65 8.50 6.94
N ARG A 147 6.83 8.66 7.99
CA ARG A 147 5.69 7.77 8.23
C ARG A 147 4.70 7.81 7.06
N LYS A 148 4.32 9.01 6.60
CA LYS A 148 3.44 9.17 5.43
C LYS A 148 4.01 8.54 4.17
N LEU A 149 5.31 8.72 3.92
CA LEU A 149 5.97 8.12 2.78
C LEU A 149 5.92 6.58 2.82
N ILE A 150 6.06 5.98 4.01
CA ILE A 150 5.94 4.54 4.20
C ILE A 150 4.51 4.08 3.91
N GLU A 151 3.51 4.74 4.50
CA GLU A 151 2.09 4.42 4.33
C GLU A 151 1.65 4.53 2.86
N ASP A 152 2.09 5.58 2.16
CA ASP A 152 1.78 5.78 0.74
C ASP A 152 2.40 4.67 -0.13
N LYS A 153 3.66 4.33 0.10
CA LYS A 153 4.33 3.24 -0.62
C LYS A 153 3.69 1.87 -0.36
N GLU A 154 3.32 1.59 0.88
CA GLU A 154 2.62 0.33 1.22
C GLU A 154 1.28 0.23 0.49
N ARG A 155 0.54 1.34 0.39
CA ARG A 155 -0.72 1.40 -0.34
C ARG A 155 -0.50 1.15 -1.84
N GLU A 156 0.46 1.83 -2.47
CA GLU A 156 0.81 1.64 -3.89
C GLU A 156 1.28 0.21 -4.20
N GLU A 157 2.15 -0.35 -3.36
CA GLU A 157 2.62 -1.73 -3.53
C GLU A 157 1.47 -2.75 -3.37
N LYS A 158 0.54 -2.49 -2.46
CA LYS A 158 -0.65 -3.33 -2.26
C LYS A 158 -1.57 -3.28 -3.48
N GLU A 159 -1.91 -2.07 -3.93
CA GLU A 159 -2.76 -1.85 -5.11
C GLU A 159 -2.15 -2.48 -6.38
N THR A 160 -0.83 -2.31 -6.57
CA THR A 160 -0.11 -2.90 -7.70
C THR A 160 -0.16 -4.42 -7.65
N ARG A 161 0.08 -5.01 -6.49
CA ARG A 161 0.05 -6.47 -6.31
C ARG A 161 -1.36 -7.05 -6.54
N GLU A 162 -2.40 -6.40 -5.98
CA GLU A 162 -3.79 -6.81 -6.18
C GLU A 162 -4.18 -6.74 -7.67
N LYS A 163 -3.73 -5.69 -8.37
CA LYS A 163 -3.95 -5.54 -9.81
C LYS A 163 -3.23 -6.61 -10.62
N GLU A 164 -1.96 -6.89 -10.33
CA GLU A 164 -1.20 -7.94 -11.01
C GLU A 164 -1.77 -9.34 -10.76
N GLU A 165 -2.26 -9.59 -9.55
CA GLU A 165 -2.91 -10.86 -9.21
C GLU A 165 -4.23 -11.01 -9.95
N TYR A 166 -5.04 -9.95 -9.99
CA TYR A 166 -6.27 -9.92 -10.76
C TYR A 166 -6.02 -10.16 -12.26
N GLU A 167 -5.05 -9.49 -12.86
CA GLU A 167 -4.71 -9.68 -14.28
C GLU A 167 -4.24 -11.11 -14.57
N ARG A 168 -3.45 -11.72 -13.70
CA ARG A 168 -3.04 -13.12 -13.84
C ARG A 168 -4.22 -14.08 -13.73
N PHE A 169 -5.07 -13.87 -12.74
CA PHE A 169 -6.30 -14.64 -12.58
C PHE A 169 -7.18 -14.55 -13.83
N MET A 170 -7.46 -13.33 -14.30
CA MET A 170 -8.27 -13.12 -15.49
C MET A 170 -7.64 -13.72 -16.74
N GLY A 171 -6.32 -13.60 -16.91
CA GLY A 171 -5.59 -14.21 -18.00
C GLY A 171 -5.72 -15.74 -18.04
N GLN A 172 -5.59 -16.41 -16.89
CA GLN A 172 -5.78 -17.85 -16.80
C GLN A 172 -7.24 -18.24 -17.08
N MET A 173 -8.21 -17.59 -16.43
CA MET A 173 -9.63 -17.93 -16.58
C MET A 173 -10.13 -17.70 -18.00
N THR A 174 -9.71 -16.65 -18.67
CA THR A 174 -10.09 -16.40 -20.06
C THR A 174 -9.60 -17.50 -21.01
N LEU A 175 -8.41 -18.05 -20.77
CA LEU A 175 -7.88 -19.18 -21.53
C LEU A 175 -8.67 -20.48 -21.25
N GLU A 176 -8.90 -20.79 -19.99
CA GLU A 176 -9.60 -22.00 -19.58
C GLU A 176 -11.06 -22.03 -20.05
N LEU A 177 -11.73 -20.87 -20.06
CA LEU A 177 -13.11 -20.72 -20.52
C LEU A 177 -13.24 -20.44 -22.02
N SER A 178 -12.15 -20.56 -22.80
CA SER A 178 -12.11 -20.19 -24.22
C SER A 178 -13.15 -20.92 -25.07
N GLU A 179 -13.43 -22.19 -24.77
CA GLU A 179 -14.42 -23.00 -25.51
C GLU A 179 -15.85 -22.91 -24.92
N LEU A 180 -16.00 -22.21 -23.79
CA LEU A 180 -17.27 -22.12 -23.12
C LEU A 180 -17.96 -20.81 -23.41
N MET A 181 -19.30 -20.83 -23.42
CA MET A 181 -20.14 -19.65 -23.52
C MET A 181 -21.27 -19.73 -22.47
N ILE A 182 -21.80 -18.60 -22.11
CA ILE A 182 -22.93 -18.49 -21.19
C ILE A 182 -23.99 -17.59 -21.80
N VAL A 183 -25.23 -17.96 -21.60
CA VAL A 183 -26.40 -17.18 -22.02
C VAL A 183 -27.35 -17.10 -20.85
N VAL A 184 -27.86 -15.92 -20.61
CA VAL A 184 -28.89 -15.68 -19.60
C VAL A 184 -30.18 -15.29 -20.31
N MET A 185 -31.19 -16.12 -20.21
CA MET A 185 -32.53 -15.79 -20.71
C MET A 185 -33.32 -15.04 -19.65
N TYR A 186 -33.99 -13.99 -20.07
CA TYR A 186 -34.81 -13.15 -19.20
C TYR A 186 -36.02 -13.90 -18.63
N PRO A 187 -36.53 -13.53 -17.46
CA PRO A 187 -37.65 -14.18 -16.80
C PRO A 187 -38.92 -14.18 -17.65
N TRP A 188 -39.20 -13.11 -18.38
CA TRP A 188 -40.40 -12.96 -19.20
C TRP A 188 -40.55 -14.06 -20.27
N VAL A 189 -39.46 -14.59 -20.78
CA VAL A 189 -39.46 -15.67 -21.79
C VAL A 189 -40.24 -16.88 -21.29
N PHE A 190 -40.27 -17.10 -20.01
CA PHE A 190 -40.90 -18.26 -19.36
C PHE A 190 -42.21 -17.92 -18.66
N LYS A 191 -42.81 -16.79 -18.96
CA LYS A 191 -44.13 -16.36 -18.49
C LYS A 191 -45.12 -16.31 -19.65
N ASP A 192 -46.40 -16.52 -19.38
CA ASP A 192 -47.46 -16.23 -20.32
C ASP A 192 -47.92 -14.75 -20.22
N SER A 193 -48.89 -14.34 -21.04
CA SER A 193 -49.43 -12.99 -21.01
C SER A 193 -50.16 -12.62 -19.69
N GLN A 194 -50.37 -13.63 -18.80
CA GLN A 194 -50.96 -13.43 -17.48
C GLN A 194 -49.93 -13.55 -16.36
N GLY A 195 -48.62 -13.65 -16.72
CA GLY A 195 -47.52 -13.83 -15.75
C GLY A 195 -47.34 -15.24 -15.20
N ASN A 196 -48.10 -16.24 -15.64
CA ASN A 196 -47.95 -17.60 -15.16
C ASN A 196 -46.76 -18.32 -15.80
N PRO A 197 -46.07 -19.20 -15.08
CA PRO A 197 -44.90 -19.89 -15.60
C PRO A 197 -45.23 -20.88 -16.73
N LYS A 198 -44.51 -20.78 -17.85
CA LYS A 198 -44.57 -21.71 -18.97
C LYS A 198 -43.53 -22.83 -18.86
N ILE A 199 -43.85 -23.99 -19.44
CA ILE A 199 -42.88 -25.07 -19.65
C ILE A 199 -41.89 -24.59 -20.75
N LYS A 200 -40.58 -24.76 -20.50
CA LYS A 200 -39.51 -24.25 -21.41
C LYS A 200 -39.71 -24.65 -22.89
N MET A 201 -40.21 -25.85 -23.14
CA MET A 201 -40.47 -26.37 -24.50
C MET A 201 -41.64 -25.67 -25.22
N GLN A 202 -42.45 -24.91 -24.52
CA GLN A 202 -43.54 -24.11 -25.07
C GLN A 202 -43.12 -22.65 -25.33
N CYS A 203 -41.91 -22.27 -24.90
CA CYS A 203 -41.38 -20.94 -25.07
C CYS A 203 -40.63 -20.84 -26.41
N LEU A 204 -41.20 -20.10 -27.35
CA LEU A 204 -40.60 -19.95 -28.69
C LEU A 204 -39.18 -19.42 -28.65
N PRO A 205 -38.86 -18.36 -27.87
CA PRO A 205 -37.48 -17.87 -27.82
C PRO A 205 -36.50 -18.95 -27.36
N TYR A 206 -36.85 -19.74 -26.34
CA TYR A 206 -36.00 -20.82 -25.84
C TYR A 206 -35.83 -21.94 -26.91
N THR A 207 -36.92 -22.38 -27.49
CA THR A 207 -36.88 -23.52 -28.44
C THR A 207 -36.11 -23.17 -29.70
N GLU A 208 -36.30 -21.99 -30.25
CA GLU A 208 -35.54 -21.53 -31.41
C GLU A 208 -34.05 -21.37 -31.08
N LEU A 209 -33.71 -20.76 -29.94
CA LEU A 209 -32.31 -20.61 -29.54
C LEU A 209 -31.63 -21.96 -29.42
N VAL A 210 -32.16 -22.84 -28.55
CA VAL A 210 -31.46 -24.07 -28.15
C VAL A 210 -31.56 -25.16 -29.24
N ARG A 211 -32.72 -25.27 -29.91
CA ARG A 211 -33.00 -26.37 -30.83
C ARG A 211 -32.57 -26.04 -32.26
N ASP A 212 -32.78 -24.81 -32.68
CA ASP A 212 -32.57 -24.45 -34.10
C ASP A 212 -31.25 -23.71 -34.31
N LEU A 213 -30.92 -22.71 -33.47
CA LEU A 213 -29.70 -21.91 -33.66
C LEU A 213 -28.45 -22.56 -33.06
N LEU A 214 -28.52 -23.04 -31.84
CA LEU A 214 -27.32 -23.55 -31.14
C LEU A 214 -26.99 -25.01 -31.48
N ARG A 215 -27.96 -25.80 -31.88
CA ARG A 215 -27.83 -27.28 -31.99
C ARG A 215 -26.62 -27.76 -32.80
N GLN A 216 -26.23 -27.06 -33.85
CA GLN A 216 -25.13 -27.47 -34.72
C GLN A 216 -23.77 -27.01 -34.22
N LEU A 217 -23.72 -25.97 -33.44
CA LEU A 217 -22.51 -25.20 -33.10
C LEU A 217 -22.11 -25.30 -31.66
N TYR A 218 -23.08 -25.55 -30.79
CA TYR A 218 -22.87 -25.62 -29.33
C TYR A 218 -23.56 -26.85 -28.71
N ASP A 219 -22.93 -27.37 -27.67
CA ASP A 219 -23.53 -28.35 -26.76
C ASP A 219 -23.99 -27.65 -25.51
N VAL A 220 -25.29 -27.82 -25.19
CA VAL A 220 -25.83 -27.37 -23.91
C VAL A 220 -25.29 -28.29 -22.81
N GLN A 221 -24.48 -27.74 -21.92
CA GLN A 221 -23.86 -28.50 -20.83
C GLN A 221 -24.74 -28.49 -19.57
N GLU A 222 -25.31 -27.33 -19.27
CA GLU A 222 -26.10 -27.13 -18.06
C GLU A 222 -27.12 -26.01 -18.25
N GLU A 223 -28.27 -26.13 -17.60
CA GLU A 223 -29.31 -25.12 -17.52
C GLU A 223 -29.70 -24.90 -16.07
N LEU A 224 -29.55 -23.68 -15.58
CA LEU A 224 -29.81 -23.30 -14.20
C LEU A 224 -30.92 -22.24 -14.13
N ARG A 225 -31.96 -22.50 -13.35
CA ARG A 225 -32.97 -21.48 -13.00
C ARG A 225 -32.55 -20.72 -11.77
N ILE A 226 -32.21 -19.47 -11.92
CA ILE A 226 -31.67 -18.61 -10.86
C ILE A 226 -32.50 -17.34 -10.70
N GLN A 227 -32.74 -16.93 -9.48
CA GLN A 227 -33.24 -15.60 -9.15
C GLN A 227 -32.01 -14.71 -8.96
N LEU A 228 -31.91 -13.66 -9.77
CA LEU A 228 -30.85 -12.68 -9.64
C LEU A 228 -31.27 -11.58 -8.67
N ASP A 229 -30.32 -11.08 -7.93
CA ASP A 229 -30.41 -9.85 -7.16
C ASP A 229 -29.50 -8.77 -7.77
N GLU A 230 -29.64 -7.54 -7.33
CA GLU A 230 -28.90 -6.40 -7.83
C GLU A 230 -27.38 -6.60 -7.70
N ASP A 231 -26.93 -7.20 -6.58
CA ASP A 231 -25.49 -7.46 -6.35
C ASP A 231 -24.93 -8.50 -7.31
N SER A 232 -25.67 -9.55 -7.61
CA SER A 232 -25.30 -10.56 -8.61
C SER A 232 -25.26 -9.97 -10.01
N ILE A 233 -26.20 -9.09 -10.34
CA ILE A 233 -26.20 -8.38 -11.62
C ILE A 233 -24.97 -7.49 -11.72
N LYS A 234 -24.67 -6.67 -10.72
CA LYS A 234 -23.47 -5.83 -10.70
C LYS A 234 -22.18 -6.64 -10.87
N LYS A 235 -22.06 -7.78 -10.20
CA LYS A 235 -20.91 -8.68 -10.35
C LYS A 235 -20.82 -9.31 -11.74
N MET A 236 -21.92 -9.74 -12.29
CA MET A 236 -22.00 -10.38 -13.61
C MET A 236 -21.59 -9.42 -14.74
N PHE A 237 -21.91 -8.13 -14.60
CA PHE A 237 -21.64 -7.10 -15.61
C PHE A 237 -20.30 -6.37 -15.43
N VAL A 238 -19.45 -6.80 -14.49
CA VAL A 238 -18.09 -6.25 -14.39
C VAL A 238 -17.35 -6.47 -15.70
N GLU A 239 -16.64 -5.42 -16.18
CA GLU A 239 -15.94 -5.39 -17.47
C GLU A 239 -16.83 -5.71 -18.70
N SER A 240 -18.14 -5.64 -18.55
CA SER A 240 -19.09 -5.64 -19.67
C SER A 240 -19.18 -4.23 -20.28
N ASN A 241 -19.46 -4.16 -21.58
CA ASN A 241 -19.74 -2.88 -22.25
C ASN A 241 -21.15 -2.35 -21.97
N VAL A 242 -21.93 -3.07 -21.19
CA VAL A 242 -23.32 -2.75 -20.87
C VAL A 242 -23.38 -1.78 -19.70
N VAL A 243 -24.14 -0.71 -19.89
CA VAL A 243 -24.46 0.20 -18.79
C VAL A 243 -25.58 -0.40 -17.95
N ILE A 244 -25.33 -0.58 -16.66
CA ILE A 244 -26.36 -1.06 -15.74
C ILE A 244 -27.35 0.06 -15.49
N THR A 245 -28.59 -0.13 -15.96
CA THR A 245 -29.70 0.80 -15.73
C THR A 245 -30.73 0.14 -14.81
N ASP A 246 -31.60 0.93 -14.21
CA ASP A 246 -32.66 0.44 -13.34
C ASP A 246 -33.65 -0.46 -14.15
N GLU A 247 -33.87 -0.16 -15.41
CA GLU A 247 -34.65 -0.99 -16.34
C GLU A 247 -34.03 -2.37 -16.53
N LEU A 248 -32.70 -2.44 -16.71
CA LEU A 248 -31.98 -3.71 -16.83
C LEU A 248 -32.10 -4.54 -15.56
N ILE A 249 -31.90 -3.91 -14.40
CA ILE A 249 -32.04 -4.57 -13.10
C ILE A 249 -33.47 -5.09 -12.95
N THR A 250 -34.47 -4.28 -13.19
CA THR A 250 -35.89 -4.65 -13.09
C THR A 250 -36.21 -5.83 -14.02
N GLY A 251 -35.79 -5.77 -15.29
CA GLY A 251 -36.05 -6.85 -16.25
C GLY A 251 -35.42 -8.19 -15.87
N LEU A 252 -34.22 -8.17 -15.27
CA LEU A 252 -33.53 -9.38 -14.81
C LEU A 252 -34.01 -9.89 -13.45
N THR A 253 -34.57 -9.03 -12.60
CA THR A 253 -35.06 -9.40 -11.26
C THR A 253 -36.55 -9.75 -11.24
N ASP A 254 -37.29 -9.46 -12.32
CA ASP A 254 -38.73 -9.79 -12.45
C ASP A 254 -38.97 -11.31 -12.62
N GLY A 255 -38.41 -12.11 -11.74
CA GLY A 255 -38.58 -13.56 -11.71
C GLY A 255 -37.25 -14.30 -11.94
N LYS A 256 -37.38 -15.63 -12.19
CA LYS A 256 -36.21 -16.49 -12.36
C LYS A 256 -35.68 -16.44 -13.80
N CYS A 257 -34.45 -15.99 -13.97
CA CYS A 257 -33.68 -16.16 -15.20
C CYS A 257 -33.34 -17.63 -15.46
N MET A 258 -33.00 -17.96 -16.70
CA MET A 258 -32.39 -19.23 -17.03
C MET A 258 -30.95 -18.96 -17.55
N ALA A 259 -29.96 -19.35 -16.76
CA ALA A 259 -28.57 -19.38 -17.19
C ALA A 259 -28.28 -20.70 -17.91
N ILE A 260 -27.70 -20.62 -19.10
CA ILE A 260 -27.38 -21.76 -19.93
C ILE A 260 -25.89 -21.77 -20.17
N ARG A 261 -25.20 -22.84 -19.75
CA ARG A 261 -23.78 -23.06 -20.01
C ARG A 261 -23.63 -23.90 -21.29
N LEU A 262 -22.87 -23.35 -22.22
CA LEU A 262 -22.65 -23.91 -23.55
C LEU A 262 -21.16 -24.25 -23.74
N LYS A 263 -20.91 -25.34 -24.48
CA LYS A 263 -19.58 -25.67 -25.00
C LYS A 263 -19.58 -25.59 -26.52
N ALA A 264 -18.65 -24.84 -27.09
CA ALA A 264 -18.50 -24.74 -28.53
C ALA A 264 -18.05 -26.09 -29.14
N ARG A 265 -18.68 -26.50 -30.22
CA ARG A 265 -18.23 -27.64 -31.02
C ARG A 265 -17.11 -27.19 -31.95
N PRO A 266 -16.21 -28.10 -32.34
CA PRO A 266 -15.27 -27.81 -33.41
C PRO A 266 -16.05 -27.48 -34.71
N PRO A 267 -15.63 -26.47 -35.48
CA PRO A 267 -16.33 -26.07 -36.70
C PRO A 267 -16.45 -27.24 -37.64
N PRO A 268 -17.61 -27.39 -38.34
CA PRO A 268 -17.75 -28.40 -39.39
C PRO A 268 -16.69 -28.23 -40.47
N THR A 269 -16.19 -29.34 -41.01
CA THR A 269 -15.15 -29.38 -42.07
C THR A 269 -15.57 -28.65 -43.35
N ASP A 270 -16.89 -28.51 -43.59
CA ASP A 270 -17.45 -27.88 -44.78
C ASP A 270 -17.86 -26.42 -44.59
N TRP A 271 -17.47 -25.82 -43.48
CA TRP A 271 -17.82 -24.42 -43.19
C TRP A 271 -17.12 -23.48 -44.19
N PRO A 272 -17.87 -22.58 -44.85
CA PRO A 272 -17.25 -21.68 -45.82
C PRO A 272 -16.28 -20.73 -45.10
N VAL A 273 -15.03 -20.77 -45.47
CA VAL A 273 -13.99 -19.86 -45.01
C VAL A 273 -14.26 -18.46 -45.61
N PRO A 274 -14.14 -17.37 -44.79
CA PRO A 274 -13.43 -17.34 -43.57
C PRO A 274 -14.39 -17.33 -42.38
N TYR A 275 -14.23 -18.29 -41.53
CA TYR A 275 -14.57 -18.10 -40.11
C TYR A 275 -13.97 -16.75 -39.70
N PRO A 276 -14.63 -15.94 -38.87
CA PRO A 276 -14.12 -14.62 -38.50
C PRO A 276 -12.92 -14.76 -37.57
N TYR A 277 -11.85 -15.34 -38.05
CA TYR A 277 -10.62 -15.49 -37.30
C TYR A 277 -9.72 -14.28 -37.56
N VAL A 278 -9.46 -13.52 -36.54
CA VAL A 278 -8.30 -12.64 -36.54
C VAL A 278 -7.11 -13.48 -36.10
N CYS A 279 -6.47 -14.15 -37.05
CA CYS A 279 -5.13 -14.65 -36.83
C CYS A 279 -4.14 -13.52 -37.00
N PHE A 280 -3.18 -13.39 -36.09
CA PHE A 280 -1.95 -12.66 -36.38
C PHE A 280 -1.27 -13.35 -37.56
N ASP A 281 -0.82 -12.59 -38.55
CA ASP A 281 -0.40 -13.04 -39.88
C ASP A 281 0.68 -14.13 -39.91
N ASP A 282 1.37 -14.40 -38.78
CA ASP A 282 2.53 -15.28 -38.68
C ASP A 282 2.29 -16.62 -37.98
N VAL A 283 1.08 -16.91 -37.48
CA VAL A 283 0.79 -18.17 -36.76
C VAL A 283 -0.24 -18.99 -37.52
N PRO A 284 0.06 -20.28 -37.84
CA PRO A 284 -0.90 -21.17 -38.49
C PRO A 284 -2.22 -21.22 -37.70
N PRO A 285 -3.38 -21.17 -38.37
CA PRO A 285 -4.70 -21.15 -37.72
C PRO A 285 -4.90 -22.25 -36.67
N GLU A 286 -4.29 -23.38 -36.86
CA GLU A 286 -4.41 -24.58 -36.02
C GLU A 286 -3.69 -24.48 -34.68
N ASN A 287 -2.71 -23.56 -34.56
CA ASN A 287 -1.83 -23.44 -33.40
C ASN A 287 -1.92 -22.08 -32.71
N CYS A 288 -2.89 -21.23 -33.07
CA CYS A 288 -3.02 -19.90 -32.48
C CYS A 288 -3.79 -19.95 -31.14
N PRO A 289 -3.14 -19.78 -29.99
CA PRO A 289 -3.82 -19.83 -28.68
C PRO A 289 -4.80 -18.68 -28.47
N VAL A 290 -4.60 -17.54 -29.15
CA VAL A 290 -5.49 -16.36 -29.05
C VAL A 290 -6.80 -16.58 -29.81
N ARG A 291 -6.80 -17.48 -30.77
CA ARG A 291 -7.93 -17.84 -31.64
C ARG A 291 -9.16 -18.30 -30.83
N ALA A 292 -8.94 -19.13 -29.82
CA ALA A 292 -10.02 -19.69 -29.04
C ALA A 292 -10.71 -18.64 -28.14
N ILE A 293 -10.01 -17.56 -27.76
CA ILE A 293 -10.49 -16.60 -26.74
C ILE A 293 -11.53 -15.63 -27.29
N ASN A 294 -11.32 -15.12 -28.52
CA ASN A 294 -12.18 -14.08 -29.10
C ASN A 294 -13.26 -14.62 -30.05
N ASP A 295 -13.17 -15.87 -30.42
CA ASP A 295 -14.00 -16.42 -31.50
C ASP A 295 -15.37 -16.90 -31.01
N VAL A 296 -15.46 -17.44 -29.80
CA VAL A 296 -16.71 -18.02 -29.29
C VAL A 296 -17.73 -16.93 -28.99
N GLU A 297 -17.29 -15.84 -28.36
CA GLU A 297 -18.16 -14.69 -28.05
C GLU A 297 -18.58 -13.99 -29.35
N ASN A 298 -17.65 -13.64 -30.22
CA ASN A 298 -17.94 -12.97 -31.48
C ASN A 298 -18.82 -13.84 -32.40
N PHE A 299 -18.52 -15.12 -32.48
CA PHE A 299 -19.32 -16.04 -33.25
C PHE A 299 -20.74 -16.16 -32.71
N PHE A 300 -20.91 -16.27 -31.38
CA PHE A 300 -22.20 -16.35 -30.75
C PHE A 300 -23.04 -15.10 -31.02
N HIS A 301 -22.45 -13.91 -30.87
CA HIS A 301 -23.11 -12.65 -31.17
C HIS A 301 -23.50 -12.54 -32.64
N ASN A 302 -22.63 -12.92 -33.56
CA ASN A 302 -22.91 -12.93 -34.99
C ASN A 302 -24.05 -13.90 -35.35
N LEU A 303 -24.12 -15.05 -34.66
CA LEU A 303 -25.20 -16.03 -34.88
C LEU A 303 -26.57 -15.46 -34.53
N LEU A 304 -26.64 -14.64 -33.46
CA LEU A 304 -27.90 -14.06 -32.99
C LEU A 304 -28.30 -12.82 -33.75
N GLU A 305 -27.35 -12.04 -34.22
CA GLU A 305 -27.57 -10.78 -34.94
C GLU A 305 -27.71 -10.94 -36.45
N THR A 306 -27.24 -12.05 -37.03
CA THR A 306 -27.28 -12.27 -38.49
C THR A 306 -27.93 -13.60 -38.82
N GLN A 307 -29.05 -13.60 -39.51
CA GLN A 307 -29.61 -14.80 -40.14
C GLN A 307 -28.93 -15.14 -41.48
N SER A 308 -28.12 -14.28 -42.01
CA SER A 308 -27.38 -14.50 -43.24
C SER A 308 -25.92 -14.12 -43.05
N HIS A 309 -25.02 -14.94 -43.56
CA HIS A 309 -23.56 -14.88 -43.51
C HIS A 309 -22.91 -13.55 -43.98
N ARG A 310 -23.50 -12.40 -43.72
CA ARG A 310 -22.99 -11.13 -44.22
C ARG A 310 -22.95 -10.05 -43.13
N LYS A 311 -21.69 -9.73 -42.79
CA LYS A 311 -21.17 -8.56 -42.08
C LYS A 311 -21.33 -8.51 -40.59
N THR A 312 -20.19 -8.69 -39.98
CA THR A 312 -19.75 -8.24 -38.67
C THR A 312 -20.32 -6.87 -38.27
N ILE A 313 -21.29 -6.86 -37.38
CA ILE A 313 -21.54 -5.69 -36.54
C ILE A 313 -21.25 -6.15 -35.14
N VAL A 314 -20.06 -5.80 -34.66
CA VAL A 314 -19.70 -5.91 -33.25
C VAL A 314 -20.56 -4.90 -32.49
N GLY A 315 -21.56 -5.39 -31.80
CA GLY A 315 -22.42 -4.57 -30.97
C GLY A 315 -23.00 -5.44 -29.85
N ASP A 316 -23.06 -4.88 -28.65
CA ASP A 316 -23.63 -5.57 -27.50
C ASP A 316 -25.03 -6.12 -27.81
N LEU A 317 -25.31 -7.34 -27.32
CA LEU A 317 -26.62 -7.97 -27.37
C LEU A 317 -27.72 -7.22 -26.58
N PHE A 318 -27.41 -6.03 -26.11
CA PHE A 318 -28.33 -5.08 -25.49
C PHE A 318 -28.83 -3.99 -26.45
N LYS A 319 -28.61 -4.16 -27.76
CA LYS A 319 -29.34 -3.33 -28.69
C LYS A 319 -30.82 -3.62 -28.50
N THR A 320 -31.57 -2.55 -28.31
CA THR A 320 -33.03 -2.66 -28.33
C THR A 320 -33.45 -3.30 -29.66
N PRO A 321 -34.61 -3.96 -29.75
CA PRO A 321 -35.12 -4.50 -31.02
C PRO A 321 -35.13 -3.48 -32.16
N ARG A 322 -35.21 -2.17 -31.83
CA ARG A 322 -35.14 -1.08 -32.81
C ARG A 322 -33.76 -0.88 -33.42
N ASP A 323 -32.69 -1.32 -32.70
CA ASP A 323 -31.30 -1.18 -33.11
C ASP A 323 -30.75 -2.46 -33.75
N SER A 324 -31.51 -3.56 -33.74
CA SER A 324 -31.14 -4.81 -34.36
C SER A 324 -31.42 -4.85 -35.83
N ILE A 325 -30.72 -5.74 -36.54
CA ILE A 325 -30.94 -5.97 -37.97
C ILE A 325 -32.29 -6.68 -38.17
N SER A 326 -33.11 -6.21 -39.09
CA SER A 326 -34.41 -6.78 -39.40
C SER A 326 -34.35 -8.28 -39.65
N GLY A 327 -35.22 -9.03 -39.01
CA GLY A 327 -35.30 -10.50 -39.06
C GLY A 327 -34.34 -11.26 -38.17
N THR A 328 -33.56 -10.59 -37.32
CA THR A 328 -32.68 -11.27 -36.34
C THR A 328 -33.46 -11.89 -35.21
N TYR A 329 -32.81 -12.79 -34.45
CA TYR A 329 -33.42 -13.39 -33.26
C TYR A 329 -33.85 -12.31 -32.23
N MET A 330 -33.01 -11.30 -32.01
CA MET A 330 -33.30 -10.23 -31.05
C MET A 330 -34.49 -9.37 -31.46
N GLU A 331 -34.65 -9.08 -32.76
CA GLU A 331 -35.78 -8.30 -33.30
C GLU A 331 -37.10 -9.10 -33.24
N ARG A 332 -37.05 -10.40 -33.38
CA ARG A 332 -38.27 -11.24 -33.37
C ARG A 332 -38.80 -11.49 -31.98
N TYR A 333 -37.95 -11.42 -30.97
CA TYR A 333 -38.30 -11.74 -29.61
C TYR A 333 -37.90 -10.59 -28.70
N PHE A 334 -38.88 -9.95 -28.12
CA PHE A 334 -38.75 -8.94 -27.08
C PHE A 334 -40.04 -8.85 -26.28
N TYR A 335 -39.98 -8.22 -25.14
CA TYR A 335 -41.15 -7.92 -24.32
C TYR A 335 -41.24 -6.40 -24.13
N GLU A 336 -42.37 -5.83 -24.57
CA GLU A 336 -42.73 -4.43 -24.31
C GLU A 336 -43.54 -4.42 -23.00
N HIS A 337 -42.95 -3.82 -21.97
CA HIS A 337 -43.61 -3.56 -20.71
C HIS A 337 -44.14 -2.13 -20.73
N GLU A 338 -45.45 -1.99 -20.56
CA GLU A 338 -46.11 -0.70 -20.36
C GLU A 338 -46.19 -0.43 -18.86
N ALA A 339 -45.71 0.72 -18.41
CA ALA A 339 -45.72 1.14 -17.03
C ALA A 339 -47.12 1.11 -16.41
N ASP A 340 -47.26 0.66 -15.19
CA ASP A 340 -48.50 0.73 -14.43
C ASP A 340 -48.75 2.20 -14.05
N PRO A 341 -49.86 2.85 -14.51
CA PRO A 341 -50.12 4.25 -14.18
C PRO A 341 -50.33 4.53 -12.69
N GLU A 342 -50.52 3.47 -11.87
CA GLU A 342 -50.71 3.57 -10.42
C GLU A 342 -49.38 3.43 -9.66
N ASP A 343 -48.30 2.97 -10.32
CA ASP A 343 -46.96 2.81 -9.75
C ASP A 343 -46.00 3.85 -10.34
N GLU A 344 -45.67 4.87 -9.54
CA GLU A 344 -44.78 5.97 -9.97
C GLU A 344 -43.32 5.50 -10.21
N GLU A 345 -42.93 4.31 -9.71
CA GLU A 345 -41.61 3.74 -9.89
C GLU A 345 -41.50 2.82 -11.12
N ASP A 346 -42.64 2.39 -11.68
CA ASP A 346 -42.67 1.57 -12.88
C ASP A 346 -42.51 2.41 -14.15
N THR A 347 -41.72 1.92 -15.10
CA THR A 347 -41.38 2.61 -16.34
C THR A 347 -41.58 1.72 -17.55
N ASP A 348 -41.97 2.37 -18.68
CA ASP A 348 -42.01 1.69 -19.97
C ASP A 348 -40.61 1.15 -20.33
N ARG A 349 -40.49 -0.15 -20.60
CA ARG A 349 -39.23 -0.78 -20.97
C ARG A 349 -39.37 -1.83 -22.05
N ILE A 350 -38.28 -2.10 -22.74
CA ILE A 350 -38.22 -3.17 -23.72
C ILE A 350 -37.17 -4.18 -23.26
N ASP A 351 -37.60 -5.36 -22.84
CA ASP A 351 -36.73 -6.41 -22.37
C ASP A 351 -36.32 -7.35 -23.51
N PRO A 352 -35.00 -7.54 -23.76
CA PRO A 352 -34.53 -8.52 -24.71
C PRO A 352 -34.79 -9.96 -24.21
N PRO A 353 -34.79 -10.98 -25.09
CA PRO A 353 -35.01 -12.37 -24.67
C PRO A 353 -33.83 -12.95 -23.92
N ILE A 354 -32.62 -12.49 -24.23
CA ILE A 354 -31.37 -13.02 -23.68
C ILE A 354 -30.33 -11.92 -23.45
N TRP A 355 -29.40 -12.23 -22.58
CA TRP A 355 -28.09 -11.57 -22.50
C TRP A 355 -26.97 -12.61 -22.66
N ALA A 356 -25.87 -12.24 -23.26
CA ALA A 356 -24.64 -12.99 -23.32
C ALA A 356 -23.43 -12.04 -23.23
N PRO A 357 -22.33 -12.44 -22.57
CA PRO A 357 -21.13 -11.60 -22.46
C PRO A 357 -20.53 -11.32 -23.83
N SER A 358 -20.12 -10.07 -24.07
CA SER A 358 -19.55 -9.59 -25.34
C SER A 358 -18.04 -9.77 -25.44
N ASN A 359 -17.38 -10.11 -24.35
CA ASN A 359 -15.93 -10.34 -24.32
C ASN A 359 -15.55 -11.41 -23.30
N ALA A 360 -14.32 -11.92 -23.41
CA ALA A 360 -13.84 -13.02 -22.59
C ALA A 360 -13.77 -12.69 -21.09
N ARG A 361 -13.49 -11.43 -20.72
CA ARG A 361 -13.39 -11.02 -19.30
C ARG A 361 -14.77 -10.92 -18.65
N SER A 362 -15.74 -10.30 -19.31
CA SER A 362 -17.12 -10.28 -18.82
C SER A 362 -17.73 -11.69 -18.74
N LYS A 363 -17.31 -12.62 -19.62
CA LYS A 363 -17.66 -14.02 -19.55
C LYS A 363 -17.16 -14.69 -18.27
N VAL A 364 -15.92 -14.42 -17.85
CA VAL A 364 -15.37 -14.93 -16.58
C VAL A 364 -16.24 -14.47 -15.39
N HIS A 365 -16.59 -13.19 -15.34
CA HIS A 365 -17.44 -12.64 -14.27
C HIS A 365 -18.83 -13.29 -14.25
N ALA A 366 -19.42 -13.51 -15.43
CA ALA A 366 -20.70 -14.22 -15.53
C ALA A 366 -20.61 -15.66 -15.02
N PHE A 367 -19.53 -16.40 -15.35
CA PHE A 367 -19.29 -17.75 -14.85
C PHE A 367 -19.11 -17.78 -13.34
N LEU A 368 -18.31 -16.89 -12.78
CA LEU A 368 -18.08 -16.78 -11.33
C LEU A 368 -19.37 -16.50 -10.56
N THR A 369 -20.29 -15.74 -11.16
CA THR A 369 -21.54 -15.35 -10.53
C THR A 369 -22.62 -16.43 -10.67
N LEU A 370 -22.77 -17.02 -11.85
CA LEU A 370 -23.89 -17.89 -12.17
C LEU A 370 -23.57 -19.38 -11.97
N PHE A 371 -22.31 -19.78 -12.14
CA PHE A 371 -21.87 -21.18 -11.99
C PHE A 371 -20.67 -21.29 -11.01
N PRO A 372 -20.78 -20.78 -9.77
CA PRO A 372 -19.66 -20.78 -8.84
C PRO A 372 -19.16 -22.18 -8.47
N GLU A 373 -20.07 -23.16 -8.34
CA GLU A 373 -19.72 -24.56 -8.03
C GLU A 373 -18.90 -25.16 -9.18
N TYR A 374 -19.35 -24.96 -10.43
CA TYR A 374 -18.62 -25.41 -11.62
C TYR A 374 -17.22 -24.82 -11.69
N MET A 375 -17.09 -23.51 -11.41
CA MET A 375 -15.79 -22.82 -11.39
C MET A 375 -14.88 -23.39 -10.32
N ALA A 376 -15.39 -23.62 -9.12
CA ALA A 376 -14.62 -24.17 -8.00
C ALA A 376 -14.15 -25.61 -8.24
N GLU A 377 -14.94 -26.43 -8.97
CA GLU A 377 -14.60 -27.83 -9.24
C GLU A 377 -13.66 -28.01 -10.43
N ASN A 378 -13.73 -27.16 -11.46
CA ASN A 378 -13.06 -27.38 -12.72
C ASN A 378 -11.95 -26.36 -13.02
N HIS A 379 -11.93 -25.21 -12.35
CA HIS A 379 -11.03 -24.10 -12.64
C HIS A 379 -10.36 -23.60 -11.37
N HIS A 380 -9.25 -24.22 -10.99
CA HIS A 380 -8.49 -23.84 -9.79
C HIS A 380 -7.45 -22.77 -10.13
N TYR A 381 -7.51 -21.66 -9.40
CA TYR A 381 -6.49 -20.65 -9.42
C TYR A 381 -5.54 -20.81 -8.23
N GLU A 382 -4.28 -21.09 -8.51
CA GLU A 382 -3.25 -21.13 -7.48
C GLU A 382 -2.68 -19.73 -7.25
N VAL A 383 -2.95 -19.18 -6.07
CA VAL A 383 -2.36 -17.90 -5.67
C VAL A 383 -0.83 -18.04 -5.62
N PRO A 384 -0.08 -17.17 -6.31
CA PRO A 384 1.38 -17.21 -6.27
C PRO A 384 1.89 -17.12 -4.83
N LYS A 385 2.93 -17.89 -4.51
CA LYS A 385 3.57 -17.80 -3.19
C LYS A 385 4.05 -16.37 -2.94
N PRO A 386 3.87 -15.85 -1.70
CA PRO A 386 4.37 -14.53 -1.37
C PRO A 386 5.89 -14.45 -1.62
N PRO A 387 6.40 -13.28 -2.02
CA PRO A 387 7.83 -13.10 -2.23
C PRO A 387 8.60 -13.38 -0.93
N ALA A 388 9.84 -13.85 -1.07
CA ALA A 388 10.71 -14.10 0.08
C ALA A 388 10.86 -12.83 0.94
N PRO A 389 10.83 -12.96 2.28
CA PRO A 389 10.93 -11.82 3.18
C PRO A 389 12.24 -11.06 2.98
N LEU A 390 12.21 -9.76 3.23
CA LEU A 390 13.37 -8.88 3.11
C LEU A 390 14.10 -8.77 4.46
N CYS A 391 15.43 -8.59 4.41
CA CYS A 391 16.27 -8.24 5.55
C CYS A 391 17.20 -7.11 5.14
N ALA A 392 17.40 -6.14 6.02
CA ALA A 392 18.35 -5.06 5.82
C ALA A 392 19.54 -5.20 6.79
N PHE A 393 20.73 -4.94 6.27
CA PHE A 393 21.96 -4.96 7.02
C PHE A 393 22.73 -3.66 6.81
N LYS A 394 23.35 -3.16 7.89
CA LYS A 394 24.24 -2.01 7.82
C LYS A 394 25.66 -2.40 8.23
N TYR A 395 26.64 -1.93 7.45
CA TYR A 395 28.06 -2.27 7.65
C TYR A 395 28.91 -1.00 7.62
N HIS A 396 29.94 -0.97 8.45
CA HIS A 396 30.98 0.05 8.35
C HIS A 396 31.86 -0.13 7.11
N ALA A 397 32.44 0.95 6.58
CA ALA A 397 33.31 0.98 5.41
C ALA A 397 34.45 -0.05 5.45
N LYS A 398 34.94 -0.42 6.64
CA LYS A 398 35.98 -1.44 6.86
C LYS A 398 35.60 -2.83 6.35
N LYS A 399 34.32 -3.11 6.14
CA LYS A 399 33.80 -4.42 5.71
C LYS A 399 33.61 -4.55 4.20
N LEU A 400 34.15 -3.59 3.42
CA LEU A 400 33.96 -3.51 1.96
C LEU A 400 34.30 -4.81 1.23
N GLU A 401 35.46 -5.42 1.52
CA GLU A 401 35.90 -6.61 0.78
C GLU A 401 35.09 -7.86 1.15
N ASP A 402 34.77 -8.03 2.44
CA ASP A 402 33.91 -9.12 2.88
C ASP A 402 32.51 -8.98 2.26
N LEU A 403 31.97 -7.77 2.26
CA LEU A 403 30.67 -7.45 1.70
C LEU A 403 30.64 -7.67 0.18
N LYS A 404 31.71 -7.29 -0.53
CA LYS A 404 31.81 -7.54 -1.97
C LYS A 404 31.71 -9.02 -2.28
N ASN A 405 32.44 -9.87 -1.57
CA ASN A 405 32.40 -11.32 -1.79
C ASN A 405 30.98 -11.89 -1.61
N SER A 406 30.25 -11.43 -0.61
CA SER A 406 28.87 -11.88 -0.39
C SER A 406 27.89 -11.34 -1.43
N VAL A 407 28.02 -10.08 -1.85
CA VAL A 407 27.20 -9.49 -2.91
C VAL A 407 27.46 -10.20 -4.24
N ASP A 408 28.71 -10.52 -4.58
CA ASP A 408 29.06 -11.24 -5.79
C ASP A 408 28.54 -12.70 -5.75
N SER A 409 28.59 -13.35 -4.59
CA SER A 409 28.14 -14.75 -4.41
C SER A 409 26.61 -14.89 -4.42
N TYR A 410 25.87 -13.88 -3.94
CA TYR A 410 24.42 -13.90 -3.75
C TYR A 410 23.73 -12.74 -4.47
N SER A 411 24.19 -12.37 -5.66
CA SER A 411 23.72 -11.18 -6.41
C SER A 411 22.21 -11.19 -6.66
N GLU A 412 21.60 -12.36 -6.92
CA GLU A 412 20.17 -12.53 -7.14
C GLU A 412 19.32 -12.21 -5.89
N ALA A 413 19.92 -12.36 -4.70
CA ALA A 413 19.25 -12.08 -3.44
C ALA A 413 19.30 -10.59 -3.06
N VAL A 414 20.25 -9.82 -3.59
CA VAL A 414 20.40 -8.39 -3.27
C VAL A 414 19.31 -7.61 -3.99
N LYS A 415 18.42 -6.96 -3.23
CA LYS A 415 17.35 -6.10 -3.77
C LYS A 415 17.81 -4.65 -3.89
N TYR A 416 18.48 -4.14 -2.85
CA TYR A 416 19.04 -2.78 -2.82
C TYR A 416 20.43 -2.80 -2.21
N PHE A 417 21.30 -1.96 -2.75
CA PHE A 417 22.62 -1.64 -2.21
C PHE A 417 22.82 -0.14 -2.26
N GLY A 418 23.41 0.44 -1.21
CA GLY A 418 23.79 1.84 -1.18
C GLY A 418 24.99 2.08 -0.27
N ALA A 419 25.90 2.95 -0.73
CA ALA A 419 26.94 3.52 0.09
C ALA A 419 26.53 4.95 0.48
N PHE A 420 26.62 5.28 1.76
CA PHE A 420 26.22 6.55 2.34
C PHE A 420 27.37 7.15 3.14
N LEU A 421 27.42 8.48 3.24
CA LEU A 421 28.47 9.20 3.95
C LEU A 421 28.32 9.02 5.48
N TYR A 422 27.07 9.00 5.96
CA TYR A 422 26.72 8.84 7.37
C TYR A 422 25.53 7.86 7.54
N ASP A 423 25.42 7.26 8.72
CA ASP A 423 24.21 6.54 9.15
C ASP A 423 23.30 7.49 9.95
N ASP A 424 22.88 8.58 9.34
CA ASP A 424 21.95 9.53 9.92
C ASP A 424 20.67 9.62 9.06
N PRO A 425 19.51 9.20 9.60
CA PRO A 425 18.23 9.36 8.90
C PRO A 425 17.88 10.81 8.54
N LEU A 426 18.46 11.78 9.22
CA LEU A 426 18.20 13.21 9.01
C LEU A 426 19.14 13.83 7.98
N LEU A 427 20.33 13.24 7.79
CA LEU A 427 21.37 13.73 6.88
C LEU A 427 21.79 12.63 5.91
N ILE A 428 20.90 12.29 4.96
CA ILE A 428 21.18 11.21 4.03
C ILE A 428 21.93 11.75 2.83
N ARG A 429 23.18 11.33 2.72
CA ARG A 429 24.03 11.61 1.56
C ARG A 429 24.50 10.31 0.93
N LYS A 430 23.92 9.97 -0.22
CA LYS A 430 24.23 8.75 -0.94
C LYS A 430 25.47 8.96 -1.81
N ILE A 431 26.47 8.10 -1.66
CA ILE A 431 27.73 8.16 -2.41
C ILE A 431 27.65 7.33 -3.69
N ALA A 432 27.12 6.10 -3.60
CA ALA A 432 27.12 5.16 -4.72
C ALA A 432 25.98 4.15 -4.61
N ASP A 433 25.53 3.63 -5.76
CA ASP A 433 24.53 2.60 -5.87
C ASP A 433 25.09 1.17 -5.93
N ASN A 434 26.39 1.05 -6.08
CA ASN A 434 27.08 -0.24 -6.11
C ASN A 434 28.54 -0.12 -5.64
N ILE A 435 29.15 -1.26 -5.36
CA ILE A 435 30.51 -1.35 -4.82
C ILE A 435 31.55 -0.86 -5.84
N GLU A 436 31.37 -1.11 -7.13
CA GLU A 436 32.30 -0.72 -8.17
C GLU A 436 32.33 0.82 -8.36
N GLU A 437 31.20 1.45 -8.26
CA GLU A 437 31.08 2.90 -8.28
C GLU A 437 31.72 3.52 -7.03
N PHE A 438 31.43 2.97 -5.86
CA PHE A 438 32.04 3.42 -4.62
C PHE A 438 33.58 3.31 -4.66
N LYS A 439 34.14 2.24 -5.23
CA LYS A 439 35.60 2.08 -5.36
C LYS A 439 36.26 3.12 -6.24
N LYS A 440 35.54 3.73 -7.18
CA LYS A 440 36.07 4.77 -8.05
C LYS A 440 36.13 6.14 -7.38
N LYS A 441 35.35 6.36 -6.32
CA LYS A 441 35.27 7.64 -5.61
C LYS A 441 36.36 7.71 -4.53
N VAL A 442 37.17 8.77 -4.55
CA VAL A 442 38.31 9.03 -3.66
C VAL A 442 38.28 10.51 -3.29
N PRO A 443 38.60 10.93 -2.05
CA PRO A 443 39.01 10.16 -0.88
C PRO A 443 37.86 9.51 -0.15
N LYS A 444 38.17 8.64 0.80
CA LYS A 444 37.20 7.95 1.66
C LYS A 444 37.32 8.42 3.10
N ALA A 445 36.20 8.85 3.65
CA ALA A 445 36.09 9.14 5.07
C ALA A 445 35.99 7.83 5.88
N THR A 446 36.10 7.90 7.20
CA THR A 446 35.90 6.74 8.07
C THR A 446 34.45 6.55 8.52
N THR A 447 33.59 7.50 8.16
CA THR A 447 32.17 7.57 8.54
C THR A 447 31.24 6.84 7.58
N GLU A 448 31.76 6.42 6.41
CA GLU A 448 30.95 5.77 5.36
C GLU A 448 30.33 4.46 5.86
N VAL A 449 29.10 4.25 5.42
CA VAL A 449 28.31 3.07 5.75
C VAL A 449 27.73 2.42 4.49
N PHE A 450 27.63 1.11 4.51
CA PHE A 450 26.96 0.34 3.47
C PHE A 450 25.64 -0.17 4.01
N ILE A 451 24.57 0.03 3.25
CA ILE A 451 23.26 -0.50 3.55
C ILE A 451 22.87 -1.45 2.44
N VAL A 452 22.55 -2.69 2.81
CA VAL A 452 22.20 -3.75 1.87
C VAL A 452 20.88 -4.36 2.29
N ILE A 453 19.98 -4.49 1.34
CA ILE A 453 18.69 -5.15 1.54
C ILE A 453 18.65 -6.39 0.67
N ILE A 454 18.46 -7.54 1.31
CA ILE A 454 18.42 -8.82 0.65
C ILE A 454 17.04 -9.47 0.75
N ARG A 455 16.74 -10.36 -0.21
CA ARG A 455 15.64 -11.33 -0.13
C ARG A 455 16.17 -12.56 0.61
N LYS A 456 15.55 -12.92 1.72
CA LYS A 456 15.88 -14.14 2.47
C LYS A 456 15.32 -15.36 1.73
N ILE A 457 15.94 -15.72 0.61
CA ILE A 457 15.54 -16.87 -0.22
C ILE A 457 15.74 -18.18 0.56
N ASN A 458 16.83 -18.27 1.31
CA ASN A 458 17.17 -19.40 2.18
C ASN A 458 18.08 -18.93 3.35
N GLU A 459 18.33 -19.83 4.31
CA GLU A 459 19.19 -19.52 5.47
C GLU A 459 20.66 -19.29 5.10
N GLU A 460 21.16 -19.90 4.04
CA GLU A 460 22.54 -19.73 3.59
C GLU A 460 22.81 -18.29 3.14
N VAL A 461 21.90 -17.71 2.36
CA VAL A 461 21.96 -16.29 1.95
C VAL A 461 21.96 -15.38 3.18
N PHE A 462 21.04 -15.60 4.12
CA PHE A 462 20.97 -14.81 5.33
C PHE A 462 22.27 -14.87 6.14
N LEU A 463 22.79 -16.09 6.36
CA LEU A 463 24.03 -16.30 7.10
C LEU A 463 25.27 -15.73 6.37
N GLY A 464 25.26 -15.73 5.04
CA GLY A 464 26.31 -15.12 4.22
C GLY A 464 26.49 -13.62 4.48
N PHE A 465 25.38 -12.90 4.70
CA PHE A 465 25.40 -11.47 5.05
C PHE A 465 25.56 -11.27 6.57
N ALA A 466 24.86 -11.99 7.40
CA ALA A 466 24.98 -11.88 8.87
C ALA A 466 26.39 -12.22 9.36
N GLY A 467 27.08 -13.19 8.72
CA GLY A 467 28.43 -13.61 9.06
C GLY A 467 29.52 -12.55 8.84
N ILE A 468 29.26 -11.49 8.05
CA ILE A 468 30.19 -10.36 7.89
C ILE A 468 30.23 -9.47 9.15
N ASN A 469 29.33 -9.70 10.10
CA ASN A 469 29.24 -8.94 11.34
C ASN A 469 28.72 -7.50 11.09
N PRO A 470 27.47 -7.34 10.64
CA PRO A 470 26.82 -6.04 10.53
C PRO A 470 26.70 -5.40 11.92
N TYR A 471 26.77 -4.06 11.98
CA TYR A 471 26.47 -3.38 13.25
C TYR A 471 24.97 -3.20 13.48
N TYR A 472 24.17 -3.37 12.43
CA TYR A 472 22.71 -3.35 12.48
C TYR A 472 22.12 -4.38 11.51
N ALA A 473 21.11 -5.10 11.95
CA ALA A 473 20.29 -5.99 11.15
C ALA A 473 18.83 -5.84 11.59
N THR A 474 17.92 -5.80 10.63
CA THR A 474 16.49 -5.69 10.93
C THR A 474 15.92 -6.98 11.50
N GLU A 475 15.03 -6.87 12.48
CA GLU A 475 14.36 -8.00 13.11
C GLU A 475 13.04 -8.38 12.42
N ASN A 476 12.39 -7.41 11.75
CA ASN A 476 11.08 -7.58 11.13
C ASN A 476 10.96 -6.79 9.83
N GLU A 477 9.89 -7.06 9.07
CA GLU A 477 9.63 -6.41 7.77
C GLU A 477 9.34 -4.90 7.89
N ASP A 478 8.73 -4.47 8.97
CA ASP A 478 8.41 -3.05 9.17
C ASP A 478 9.68 -2.21 9.34
N GLU A 479 10.71 -2.77 9.97
CA GLU A 479 12.02 -2.12 10.05
C GLU A 479 12.71 -2.05 8.68
N VAL A 480 12.59 -3.11 7.87
CA VAL A 480 13.12 -3.10 6.50
C VAL A 480 12.45 -2.01 5.67
N LYS A 481 11.13 -1.88 5.76
CA LYS A 481 10.37 -0.83 5.05
C LYS A 481 10.84 0.58 5.46
N LYS A 482 11.08 0.79 6.77
CA LYS A 482 11.66 2.06 7.26
C LYS A 482 13.03 2.33 6.65
N VAL A 483 13.92 1.34 6.61
CA VAL A 483 15.24 1.47 5.98
C VAL A 483 15.11 1.79 4.49
N ILE A 484 14.19 1.13 3.77
CA ILE A 484 13.95 1.41 2.35
C ILE A 484 13.46 2.86 2.16
N ALA A 485 12.45 3.28 2.94
CA ALA A 485 11.89 4.63 2.83
C ALA A 485 12.91 5.71 3.16
N ILE A 486 13.78 5.45 4.15
CA ILE A 486 14.80 6.40 4.58
C ILE A 486 15.94 6.50 3.56
N TYR A 487 16.49 5.38 3.10
CA TYR A 487 17.76 5.37 2.36
C TYR A 487 17.61 5.12 0.85
N PHE A 488 16.48 4.56 0.37
CA PHE A 488 16.29 4.13 -1.02
C PHE A 488 15.04 4.71 -1.67
N SER A 489 14.52 5.85 -1.18
CA SER A 489 13.47 6.58 -1.88
C SER A 489 14.04 7.21 -3.17
N GLU A 490 13.27 7.19 -4.26
CA GLU A 490 13.67 7.65 -5.60
C GLU A 490 14.06 9.14 -5.69
N GLU A 491 13.67 9.94 -4.71
CA GLU A 491 13.90 11.39 -4.66
C GLU A 491 15.31 11.80 -4.17
N LYS A 492 16.19 10.85 -3.87
CA LYS A 492 17.49 11.17 -3.27
C LYS A 492 18.59 11.25 -4.32
N GLU A 493 19.11 12.45 -4.50
CA GLU A 493 20.24 12.72 -5.38
C GLU A 493 21.50 12.02 -4.86
N VAL A 494 22.24 11.42 -5.79
CA VAL A 494 23.58 10.89 -5.54
C VAL A 494 24.54 12.06 -5.54
N ILE A 495 25.40 12.16 -4.53
CA ILE A 495 26.42 13.18 -4.45
C ILE A 495 27.39 12.99 -5.63
N GLU A 496 27.41 13.94 -6.56
CA GLU A 496 28.33 13.89 -7.70
C GLU A 496 29.76 14.19 -7.27
N ASP A 497 29.94 15.10 -6.31
CA ASP A 497 31.25 15.54 -5.83
C ASP A 497 31.43 15.23 -4.32
N TYR A 498 31.76 13.98 -4.05
CA TYR A 498 31.92 13.44 -2.71
C TYR A 498 32.95 14.18 -1.85
N TYR A 499 33.98 14.74 -2.49
CA TYR A 499 35.08 15.44 -1.79
C TYR A 499 34.59 16.73 -1.14
N TYR A 500 33.89 17.58 -1.90
CA TYR A 500 33.40 18.87 -1.40
C TYR A 500 32.22 18.71 -0.41
N ALA A 501 31.37 17.73 -0.59
CA ALA A 501 30.27 17.49 0.32
C ALA A 501 30.71 17.11 1.74
N ALA A 502 31.82 16.40 1.88
CA ALA A 502 32.38 16.04 3.18
C ALA A 502 33.06 17.23 3.90
N GLU A 503 33.58 18.20 3.14
CA GLU A 503 34.15 19.43 3.70
C GLU A 503 33.07 20.45 4.08
N GLU A 504 32.01 20.60 3.29
CA GLU A 504 30.90 21.49 3.61
C GLU A 504 30.19 21.13 4.89
N ASP A 505 29.96 19.82 5.14
CA ASP A 505 29.33 19.35 6.39
C ASP A 505 30.21 19.63 7.62
N MET A 506 31.54 19.52 7.47
CA MET A 506 32.47 19.85 8.54
C MET A 506 32.57 21.36 8.77
N GLU A 507 32.43 22.16 7.72
CA GLU A 507 32.40 23.64 7.83
C GLU A 507 31.05 24.11 8.41
N GLU A 508 29.91 23.56 8.02
CA GLU A 508 28.62 23.91 8.63
C GLU A 508 28.56 23.54 10.13
N GLU A 509 29.07 22.37 10.53
CA GLU A 509 29.26 22.03 11.94
C GLU A 509 30.18 23.03 12.65
N TYR A 510 31.28 23.45 11.99
CA TYR A 510 32.22 24.42 12.53
C TYR A 510 31.63 25.84 12.60
N TYR A 511 30.82 26.27 11.61
CA TYR A 511 30.12 27.54 11.62
C TYR A 511 28.93 27.56 12.59
N GLU A 512 28.14 26.53 12.68
CA GLU A 512 27.11 26.43 13.72
C GLU A 512 27.71 26.41 15.13
N GLU A 513 28.90 25.85 15.31
CA GLU A 513 29.63 25.90 16.57
C GLU A 513 30.25 27.27 16.89
N ASN A 514 30.66 28.05 15.90
CA ASN A 514 31.44 29.28 16.09
C ASN A 514 30.68 30.60 15.93
N VAL A 515 29.46 30.60 15.40
CA VAL A 515 28.62 31.82 15.27
C VAL A 515 28.03 32.29 16.62
N TYR A 516 28.27 31.58 17.71
CA TYR A 516 27.79 31.91 19.05
C TYR A 516 28.92 32.15 20.09
N TYR A 517 30.07 32.69 19.64
CA TYR A 517 31.09 33.28 20.54
C TYR A 517 31.09 34.79 20.49
#